data_590866bc8736010fefbed4c0a2b424a7
#
_entry.id   590866bc8736010fefbed4c0a2b424a7
#
_cell.length_a   1.000
_cell.length_b   1.000
_cell.length_c   1.000
_cell.angle_alpha   90.00
_cell.angle_beta   90.00
_cell.angle_gamma   90.00
#
_symmetry.space_group_name_H-M   'P 1'
#
loop_
_entity.id
_entity.type
_entity.pdbx_description
1 polymer ?
#
loop_
_entity_poly.entity_id
_entity_poly.type
_entity_poly.pdbx_seq_one_letter_code
_entity_poly.pdbx_strand_id
1 'polypeptide(L)'
;MIRKMQNTDINRVADIWLKTNLKAHDFIPEQYWTSNYELVKKMMSQAEVYVYEDNKMIQGFVGLSNEYIEGIFVSNEMQSCGIGKLLLDYIKNKKIRLRLNVYQKNARALSFYQREGFDIQCEGLDDATGEKEYIMLWQQK
;
A
#
# COMPACT_ATOMS: atom_id res chain seq x y z
N MET A 1 -3.32 15.64 -6.55
CA MET A 1 -2.03 16.18 -6.10
C MET A 1 -1.44 15.28 -5.01
N ILE A 2 -0.17 14.97 -5.13
CA ILE A 2 0.52 14.10 -4.16
C ILE A 2 1.36 14.99 -3.23
N ARG A 3 1.25 14.77 -1.92
CA ARG A 3 2.00 15.49 -0.92
C ARG A 3 2.31 14.59 0.28
N LYS A 4 3.21 15.04 1.13
CA LYS A 4 3.53 14.30 2.36
C LYS A 4 2.34 14.32 3.31
N MET A 5 2.10 13.20 3.99
CA MET A 5 1.02 13.09 4.98
C MET A 5 1.28 14.02 6.17
N GLN A 6 0.22 14.66 6.66
CA GLN A 6 0.22 15.48 7.86
C GLN A 6 -0.55 14.74 8.97
N ASN A 7 -0.34 15.14 10.23
CA ASN A 7 -0.99 14.49 11.36
C ASN A 7 -2.53 14.55 11.26
N THR A 8 -3.07 15.61 10.68
CA THR A 8 -4.51 15.75 10.47
C THR A 8 -5.08 14.76 9.47
N ASP A 9 -4.23 14.11 8.66
CA ASP A 9 -4.64 13.14 7.64
C ASP A 9 -4.77 11.72 8.18
N ILE A 10 -4.22 11.43 9.36
CA ILE A 10 -4.03 10.06 9.85
C ILE A 10 -5.34 9.27 9.92
N ASN A 11 -6.42 9.88 10.41
CA ASN A 11 -7.70 9.18 10.51
C ASN A 11 -8.22 8.75 9.14
N ARG A 12 -8.16 9.64 8.16
CA ARG A 12 -8.62 9.33 6.79
C ARG A 12 -7.73 8.25 6.16
N VAL A 13 -6.42 8.36 6.32
CA VAL A 13 -5.46 7.38 5.80
C VAL A 13 -5.71 6.00 6.41
N ALA A 14 -5.89 5.94 7.73
CA ALA A 14 -6.17 4.68 8.43
C ALA A 14 -7.51 4.07 7.98
N ASP A 15 -8.52 4.89 7.73
CA ASP A 15 -9.80 4.40 7.23
C ASP A 15 -9.67 3.79 5.84
N ILE A 16 -8.89 4.41 4.96
CA ILE A 16 -8.61 3.85 3.63
C ILE A 16 -7.87 2.52 3.79
N TRP A 17 -6.86 2.47 4.66
CA TRP A 17 -6.14 1.23 4.94
C TRP A 17 -7.09 0.10 5.35
N LEU A 18 -7.97 0.36 6.31
CA LEU A 18 -8.89 -0.67 6.82
C LEU A 18 -9.87 -1.14 5.73
N LYS A 19 -10.56 -0.20 5.10
CA LYS A 19 -11.61 -0.53 4.13
C LYS A 19 -11.07 -1.25 2.90
N THR A 20 -9.91 -0.83 2.41
CA THR A 20 -9.31 -1.47 1.24
C THR A 20 -8.81 -2.87 1.56
N ASN A 21 -8.23 -3.08 2.75
CA ASN A 21 -7.79 -4.41 3.17
C ASN A 21 -8.97 -5.36 3.36
N LEU A 22 -10.05 -4.90 3.98
CA LEU A 22 -11.23 -5.73 4.16
C LEU A 22 -11.80 -6.23 2.83
N LYS A 23 -11.72 -5.40 1.79
CA LYS A 23 -12.21 -5.76 0.46
C LYS A 23 -11.21 -6.61 -0.32
N ALA A 24 -9.94 -6.21 -0.35
CA ALA A 24 -8.92 -6.86 -1.17
C ALA A 24 -8.46 -8.20 -0.58
N HIS A 25 -8.52 -8.33 0.73
CA HIS A 25 -7.98 -9.48 1.44
C HIS A 25 -9.09 -10.20 2.23
N ASP A 26 -10.18 -10.53 1.55
CA ASP A 26 -11.34 -11.19 2.16
C ASP A 26 -11.05 -12.62 2.62
N PHE A 27 -9.92 -13.20 2.20
CA PHE A 27 -9.43 -14.50 2.65
C PHE A 27 -8.75 -14.44 4.03
N ILE A 28 -8.63 -13.24 4.61
CA ILE A 28 -8.09 -13.03 5.96
C ILE A 28 -9.25 -12.55 6.85
N PRO A 29 -9.39 -13.10 8.08
CA PRO A 29 -10.48 -12.69 8.97
C PRO A 29 -10.48 -11.17 9.21
N GLU A 30 -11.67 -10.57 9.18
CA GLU A 30 -11.84 -9.12 9.40
C GLU A 30 -11.21 -8.65 10.71
N GLN A 31 -11.29 -9.48 11.74
CA GLN A 31 -10.76 -9.15 13.06
C GLN A 31 -9.25 -8.85 13.02
N TYR A 32 -8.51 -9.49 12.12
CA TYR A 32 -7.09 -9.19 11.95
C TYR A 32 -6.88 -7.72 11.61
N TRP A 33 -7.66 -7.20 10.66
CA TRP A 33 -7.54 -5.82 10.24
C TRP A 33 -8.06 -4.84 11.30
N THR A 34 -9.25 -5.10 11.84
CA THR A 34 -9.87 -4.19 12.82
C THR A 34 -9.07 -4.11 14.11
N SER A 35 -8.50 -5.23 14.57
CA SER A 35 -7.70 -5.24 15.80
C SER A 35 -6.34 -4.55 15.66
N ASN A 36 -5.86 -4.38 14.42
CA ASN A 36 -4.59 -3.70 14.14
C ASN A 36 -4.77 -2.22 13.78
N TYR A 37 -5.99 -1.71 13.75
CA TYR A 37 -6.29 -0.35 13.29
C TYR A 37 -5.52 0.73 14.06
N GLU A 38 -5.58 0.68 15.40
CA GLU A 38 -4.90 1.69 16.23
C GLU A 38 -3.39 1.58 16.13
N LEU A 39 -2.86 0.36 16.07
CA LEU A 39 -1.42 0.15 15.88
C LEU A 39 -0.93 0.73 14.55
N VAL A 40 -1.69 0.52 13.48
CA VAL A 40 -1.33 1.04 12.15
C VAL A 40 -1.33 2.56 12.14
N LYS A 41 -2.28 3.20 12.80
CA LYS A 41 -2.30 4.66 12.93
C LYS A 41 -1.01 5.16 13.59
N LYS A 42 -0.58 4.49 14.65
CA LYS A 42 0.65 4.85 15.35
C LYS A 42 1.87 4.65 14.46
N MET A 43 1.93 3.54 13.74
CA MET A 43 3.04 3.26 12.83
C MET A 43 3.11 4.27 11.68
N MET A 44 1.98 4.66 11.12
CA MET A 44 1.91 5.64 10.04
C MET A 44 2.43 7.01 10.46
N SER A 45 2.22 7.39 11.72
CA SER A 45 2.70 8.68 12.23
C SER A 45 4.23 8.77 12.23
N GLN A 46 4.92 7.62 12.17
CA GLN A 46 6.38 7.54 12.22
C GLN A 46 7.00 7.08 10.89
N ALA A 47 6.17 6.78 9.89
CA ALA A 47 6.61 6.28 8.59
C ALA A 47 6.70 7.41 7.56
N GLU A 48 7.32 7.10 6.42
CA GLU A 48 7.32 7.99 5.26
C GLU A 48 6.06 7.70 4.46
N VAL A 49 5.08 8.62 4.49
CA VAL A 49 3.77 8.43 3.85
C VAL A 49 3.47 9.61 2.95
N TYR A 50 3.04 9.32 1.72
CA TYR A 50 2.57 10.30 0.75
C TYR A 50 1.12 10.04 0.44
N VAL A 51 0.33 11.10 0.34
CA VAL A 51 -1.11 11.01 0.10
C VAL A 51 -1.45 11.64 -1.25
N TYR A 52 -2.49 11.10 -1.90
CA TYR A 52 -3.08 11.68 -3.09
C TYR A 52 -4.36 12.41 -2.67
N GLU A 53 -4.38 13.71 -2.89
CA GLU A 53 -5.50 14.57 -2.52
C GLU A 53 -6.19 15.09 -3.78
N ASP A 54 -7.52 14.96 -3.82
CA ASP A 54 -8.36 15.45 -4.90
C ASP A 54 -9.59 16.12 -4.28
N ASN A 55 -9.88 17.36 -4.70
CA ASN A 55 -11.00 18.13 -4.18
C ASN A 55 -10.99 18.21 -2.64
N LYS A 56 -9.82 18.44 -2.07
CA LYS A 56 -9.60 18.56 -0.62
C LYS A 56 -9.88 17.26 0.15
N MET A 57 -9.96 16.14 -0.55
CA MET A 57 -10.19 14.84 0.07
C MET A 57 -9.09 13.87 -0.32
N ILE A 58 -8.54 13.14 0.65
CA ILE A 58 -7.53 12.12 0.38
C ILE A 58 -8.22 10.90 -0.19
N GLN A 59 -7.73 10.42 -1.35
CA GLN A 59 -8.27 9.27 -2.06
C GLN A 59 -7.29 8.10 -2.14
N GLY A 60 -6.07 8.28 -1.69
CA GLY A 60 -5.08 7.21 -1.70
C GLY A 60 -3.81 7.60 -0.98
N PHE A 61 -2.97 6.61 -0.70
CA PHE A 61 -1.68 6.87 -0.08
C PHE A 61 -0.71 5.72 -0.34
N VAL A 62 0.58 6.01 -0.14
CA VAL A 62 1.65 5.01 -0.17
C VAL A 62 2.50 5.20 1.10
N GLY A 63 2.80 4.09 1.75
CA GLY A 63 3.65 4.08 2.94
C GLY A 63 4.96 3.36 2.65
N LEU A 64 6.06 3.93 3.15
CA LEU A 64 7.42 3.43 2.91
C LEU A 64 8.19 3.31 4.22
N SER A 65 9.05 2.29 4.27
CA SER A 65 10.15 2.18 5.24
C SER A 65 11.42 2.02 4.41
N ASN A 66 12.16 3.12 4.21
CA ASN A 66 13.32 3.17 3.32
C ASN A 66 12.95 2.76 1.89
N GLU A 67 13.43 1.62 1.41
CA GLU A 67 13.14 1.08 0.07
C GLU A 67 11.94 0.15 0.06
N TYR A 68 11.39 -0.18 1.23
CA TYR A 68 10.29 -1.13 1.35
C TYR A 68 8.95 -0.41 1.29
N ILE A 69 8.11 -0.83 0.34
CA ILE A 69 6.73 -0.33 0.24
C ILE A 69 5.87 -1.13 1.21
N GLU A 70 5.36 -0.46 2.26
CA GLU A 70 4.42 -1.08 3.20
C GLU A 70 3.07 -1.33 2.53
N GLY A 71 2.70 -0.48 1.58
CA GLY A 71 1.50 -0.66 0.77
C GLY A 71 1.14 0.58 -0.01
N ILE A 72 0.37 0.37 -1.07
CA ILE A 72 -0.28 1.42 -1.85
C ILE A 72 -1.78 1.16 -1.77
N PHE A 73 -2.53 2.14 -1.31
CA PHE A 73 -3.95 2.00 -1.05
C PHE A 73 -4.72 3.13 -1.72
N VAL A 74 -5.77 2.77 -2.45
CA VAL A 74 -6.67 3.73 -3.10
C VAL A 74 -8.07 3.45 -2.60
N SER A 75 -8.81 4.51 -2.22
CA SER A 75 -10.18 4.35 -1.73
C SER A 75 -11.01 3.52 -2.71
N ASN A 76 -11.93 2.72 -2.18
CA ASN A 76 -12.69 1.78 -3.01
C ASN A 76 -13.47 2.48 -4.14
N GLU A 77 -13.93 3.71 -3.89
CA GLU A 77 -14.69 4.51 -4.86
C GLU A 77 -13.82 5.02 -6.01
N MET A 78 -12.51 5.12 -5.80
CA MET A 78 -11.58 5.75 -6.75
C MET A 78 -10.59 4.75 -7.37
N GLN A 79 -10.83 3.46 -7.20
CA GLN A 79 -9.96 2.46 -7.82
C GLN A 79 -10.12 2.46 -9.33
N SER A 80 -9.05 2.05 -10.04
CA SER A 80 -9.00 2.01 -11.50
C SER A 80 -9.04 3.39 -12.16
N CYS A 81 -8.73 4.45 -11.40
CA CYS A 81 -8.63 5.82 -11.94
C CYS A 81 -7.18 6.28 -12.10
N GLY A 82 -6.22 5.38 -11.94
CA GLY A 82 -4.80 5.68 -12.13
C GLY A 82 -4.10 6.26 -10.91
N ILE A 83 -4.76 6.38 -9.76
CA ILE A 83 -4.18 6.96 -8.55
C ILE A 83 -3.02 6.11 -8.04
N GLY A 84 -3.17 4.78 -8.03
CA GLY A 84 -2.10 3.87 -7.60
C GLY A 84 -0.83 4.04 -8.43
N LYS A 85 -0.98 4.18 -9.75
CA LYS A 85 0.16 4.41 -10.64
C LYS A 85 0.82 5.76 -10.36
N LEU A 86 0.03 6.81 -10.13
CA LEU A 86 0.58 8.13 -9.81
C LEU A 86 1.39 8.11 -8.52
N LEU A 87 0.88 7.44 -7.48
CA LEU A 87 1.60 7.28 -6.23
C LEU A 87 2.88 6.49 -6.41
N LEU A 88 2.82 5.40 -7.17
CA LEU A 88 4.00 4.58 -7.42
C LEU A 88 5.05 5.34 -8.21
N ASP A 89 4.66 6.07 -9.26
CA ASP A 89 5.58 6.88 -10.05
C ASP A 89 6.25 7.97 -9.20
N TYR A 90 5.49 8.54 -8.26
CA TYR A 90 6.02 9.55 -7.36
C TYR A 90 7.18 9.00 -6.52
N ILE A 91 7.02 7.81 -5.93
CA ILE A 91 8.08 7.23 -5.11
C ILE A 91 9.22 6.64 -5.95
N LYS A 92 8.95 6.19 -7.18
CA LYS A 92 10.01 5.76 -8.10
C LYS A 92 10.99 6.90 -8.41
N ASN A 93 10.51 8.13 -8.43
CA ASN A 93 11.37 9.30 -8.63
C ASN A 93 12.24 9.63 -7.41
N LYS A 94 11.91 9.07 -6.25
CA LYS A 94 12.65 9.33 -5.01
C LYS A 94 13.60 8.20 -4.62
N LYS A 95 13.43 7.02 -5.21
CA LYS A 95 14.16 5.81 -4.82
C LYS A 95 14.79 5.17 -6.04
N ILE A 96 15.95 4.54 -5.85
CA ILE A 96 16.61 3.79 -6.92
C ILE A 96 16.16 2.34 -6.96
N ARG A 97 15.56 1.86 -5.90
CA ARG A 97 15.10 0.49 -5.76
C ARG A 97 13.93 0.46 -4.80
N LEU A 98 12.96 -0.42 -5.07
CA LEU A 98 11.77 -0.60 -4.23
C LEU A 98 11.49 -2.08 -4.07
N ARG A 99 11.14 -2.50 -2.86
CA ARG A 99 10.76 -3.88 -2.53
C ARG A 99 9.38 -3.87 -1.89
N LEU A 100 8.66 -4.95 -2.06
CA LEU A 100 7.37 -5.14 -1.42
C LEU A 100 7.04 -6.62 -1.24
N ASN A 101 6.09 -6.89 -0.37
CA ASN A 101 5.46 -8.19 -0.24
C ASN A 101 4.00 -8.06 -0.68
N VAL A 102 3.49 -9.04 -1.41
CA VAL A 102 2.09 -9.07 -1.85
C VAL A 102 1.55 -10.48 -1.64
N TYR A 103 0.32 -10.56 -1.10
CA TYR A 103 -0.32 -11.87 -0.94
C TYR A 103 -0.57 -12.50 -2.31
N GLN A 104 -0.24 -13.80 -2.44
CA GLN A 104 -0.41 -14.51 -3.71
C GLN A 104 -1.87 -14.52 -4.17
N LYS A 105 -2.80 -14.52 -3.22
CA LYS A 105 -4.24 -14.49 -3.51
C LYS A 105 -4.73 -13.12 -4.01
N ASN A 106 -3.95 -12.06 -3.83
CA ASN A 106 -4.31 -10.74 -4.32
C ASN A 106 -3.83 -10.57 -5.76
N ALA A 107 -4.53 -11.23 -6.69
CA ALA A 107 -4.16 -11.24 -8.11
C ALA A 107 -4.15 -9.85 -8.73
N ARG A 108 -5.06 -8.97 -8.29
CA ARG A 108 -5.15 -7.60 -8.82
C ARG A 108 -3.90 -6.79 -8.49
N ALA A 109 -3.46 -6.84 -7.24
CA ALA A 109 -2.26 -6.13 -6.83
C ALA A 109 -1.01 -6.71 -7.51
N LEU A 110 -0.92 -8.04 -7.57
CA LEU A 110 0.19 -8.71 -8.26
C LEU A 110 0.30 -8.25 -9.71
N SER A 111 -0.81 -8.25 -10.45
CA SER A 111 -0.83 -7.79 -11.83
C SER A 111 -0.44 -6.33 -11.96
N PHE A 112 -0.91 -5.48 -11.04
CA PHE A 112 -0.57 -4.06 -11.03
C PHE A 112 0.94 -3.88 -10.88
N TYR A 113 1.56 -4.52 -9.90
CA TYR A 113 2.99 -4.35 -9.69
C TYR A 113 3.81 -4.92 -10.85
N GLN A 114 3.39 -6.03 -11.45
CA GLN A 114 4.07 -6.59 -12.61
C GLN A 114 4.01 -5.63 -13.80
N ARG A 115 2.86 -5.01 -14.06
CA ARG A 115 2.74 -4.00 -15.13
C ARG A 115 3.64 -2.80 -14.88
N GLU A 116 3.87 -2.47 -13.62
CA GLU A 116 4.69 -1.32 -13.25
C GLU A 116 6.19 -1.65 -13.11
N GLY A 117 6.59 -2.83 -13.53
CA GLY A 117 7.99 -3.18 -13.64
C GLY A 117 8.58 -3.93 -12.45
N PHE A 118 7.74 -4.41 -11.54
CA PHE A 118 8.21 -5.24 -10.42
C PHE A 118 8.30 -6.70 -10.85
N ASP A 119 9.38 -7.37 -10.43
CA ASP A 119 9.60 -8.78 -10.69
C ASP A 119 9.50 -9.59 -9.40
N ILE A 120 8.93 -10.78 -9.50
CA ILE A 120 8.88 -11.72 -8.36
C ILE A 120 10.30 -12.24 -8.11
N GLN A 121 10.78 -12.08 -6.89
CA GLN A 121 12.10 -12.58 -6.48
C GLN A 121 11.99 -13.95 -5.83
N CYS A 122 11.02 -14.12 -4.96
CA CYS A 122 10.81 -15.39 -4.26
C CYS A 122 9.44 -15.42 -3.61
N GLU A 123 9.09 -16.60 -3.09
CA GLU A 123 7.87 -16.77 -2.28
C GLU A 123 8.22 -16.61 -0.81
N GLY A 124 7.22 -16.18 -0.03
CA GLY A 124 7.34 -16.04 1.40
C GLY A 124 6.06 -16.44 2.10
N LEU A 125 6.07 -16.32 3.42
CA LEU A 125 4.92 -16.61 4.26
C LEU A 125 4.73 -15.45 5.23
N ASP A 126 3.51 -14.94 5.30
CA ASP A 126 3.16 -13.95 6.32
C ASP A 126 2.81 -14.71 7.60
N ASP A 127 3.72 -14.67 8.56
CA ASP A 127 3.55 -15.42 9.82
C ASP A 127 2.32 -14.98 10.61
N ALA A 128 1.93 -13.72 10.48
CA ALA A 128 0.79 -13.19 11.22
C ALA A 128 -0.55 -13.74 10.72
N THR A 129 -0.65 -14.06 9.42
CA THR A 129 -1.91 -14.51 8.80
C THR A 129 -1.84 -15.95 8.31
N GLY A 130 -0.64 -16.51 8.13
CA GLY A 130 -0.44 -17.83 7.54
C GLY A 130 -0.60 -17.85 6.02
N GLU A 131 -0.75 -16.66 5.39
CA GLU A 131 -0.93 -16.56 3.95
C GLU A 131 0.38 -16.50 3.20
N LYS A 132 0.42 -17.13 2.03
CA LYS A 132 1.59 -17.08 1.15
C LYS A 132 1.70 -15.74 0.46
N GLU A 133 2.93 -15.27 0.31
CA GLU A 133 3.26 -14.00 -0.33
C GLU A 133 4.25 -14.18 -1.45
N TYR A 134 4.35 -13.18 -2.33
CA TYR A 134 5.49 -12.98 -3.20
C TYR A 134 6.28 -11.78 -2.70
N ILE A 135 7.60 -11.88 -2.77
CA ILE A 135 8.50 -10.75 -2.55
C ILE A 135 8.89 -10.23 -3.92
N MET A 136 8.66 -8.95 -4.15
CA MET A 136 8.86 -8.32 -5.46
C MET A 136 9.87 -7.18 -5.37
N LEU A 137 10.57 -6.95 -6.48
CA LEU A 137 11.61 -5.93 -6.57
C LEU A 137 11.44 -5.12 -7.86
N TRP A 138 11.59 -3.81 -7.73
CA TRP A 138 11.76 -2.88 -8.83
C TRP A 138 13.09 -2.16 -8.66
N GLN A 139 13.80 -1.95 -9.76
CA GLN A 139 15.09 -1.27 -9.74
C GLN A 139 15.14 -0.28 -10.89
N GLN A 140 15.63 0.93 -10.60
CA GLN A 140 15.81 1.97 -11.61
C GLN A 140 16.86 1.52 -12.63
N LYS A 141 16.55 1.74 -13.89
CA LYS A 141 17.47 1.39 -14.99
C LYS A 141 18.48 2.49 -15.26
#